data_3887276ea342e24bfd0de9bb5ec96542
#
_entry.id   3887276ea342e24bfd0de9bb5ec96542
#
_cell.length_a   1.000
_cell.length_b   1.000
_cell.length_c   1.000
_cell.angle_alpha   90.00
_cell.angle_beta   90.00
_cell.angle_gamma   90.00
#
_symmetry.space_group_name_H-M   'P 1'
#
loop_
_entity.id
_entity.type
_entity.pdbx_description
1 polymer ?
#
loop_
_entity_poly.entity_id
_entity_poly.type
_entity_poly.pdbx_seq_one_letter_code
_entity_poly.pdbx_strand_id
1 'polypeptide(L)'
;VSTPGLPTAELVSLLRAFGVSDEQIDQSERDGTLVLLAIERLALGQDLLYDVEAACTATGLPEEELRHIWRSLGFPEPQPGEKIFSDVDLGNLAGVAELMHSGVVSPEVTYGMTRVIGSSMARIASALIDAVSARAEQVLGSTAEDEVADVLEPIASEAGGFLPMFPHVLEQVWRRHLQAAARRRLLRGDSEDGAGLVVGFADLVGFTALAQQVTDEELAEVVDQFERLAYDVVVAGGGRVVKMIGDEVMFLVEDPVMAAEIALGLADASRDAAGLGDVRVGMAIGPVLEREGDAYGATVNLASRATAIAYPGTVVVSPELREVLAEHPDVAFKNMRPRFLKHIGRVTLSVLCRADEAPTSIRETIDERRRLMREAVRERLAQRAAASEPAAVTDSDE
;
A
#
# COMPACT_ATOMS: atom_id res chain seq x y z
N VAL A 1 -25.38 11.77 -9.32
CA VAL A 1 -24.30 12.39 -10.09
C VAL A 1 -24.27 11.61 -11.40
N SER A 2 -24.69 12.23 -12.50
CA SER A 2 -24.67 11.59 -13.83
C SER A 2 -23.23 11.61 -14.31
N THR A 3 -22.61 10.44 -14.37
CA THR A 3 -21.30 10.23 -15.01
C THR A 3 -21.50 10.52 -16.52
N PRO A 4 -20.70 11.36 -17.17
CA PRO A 4 -20.72 11.50 -18.62
C PRO A 4 -20.33 10.14 -19.21
N GLY A 5 -21.32 9.46 -19.80
CA GLY A 5 -21.13 8.12 -20.35
C GLY A 5 -20.34 8.16 -21.65
N LEU A 6 -19.50 7.15 -21.86
CA LEU A 6 -18.99 6.79 -23.18
C LEU A 6 -20.15 6.79 -24.19
N PRO A 7 -19.95 7.25 -25.42
CA PRO A 7 -20.97 7.17 -26.45
C PRO A 7 -21.45 5.72 -26.58
N THR A 8 -22.74 5.50 -26.44
CA THR A 8 -23.36 4.16 -26.37
C THR A 8 -22.97 3.30 -27.59
N ALA A 9 -22.77 3.90 -28.76
CA ALA A 9 -22.40 3.20 -29.98
C ALA A 9 -20.99 2.59 -29.95
N GLU A 10 -20.02 3.26 -29.34
CA GLU A 10 -18.62 2.77 -29.20
C GLU A 10 -18.55 1.66 -28.18
N LEU A 11 -19.27 1.81 -27.07
CA LEU A 11 -19.35 0.77 -26.03
C LEU A 11 -20.01 -0.51 -26.59
N VAL A 12 -21.04 -0.39 -27.40
CA VAL A 12 -21.67 -1.51 -28.11
C VAL A 12 -20.71 -2.17 -29.10
N SER A 13 -19.91 -1.38 -29.83
CA SER A 13 -18.91 -1.92 -30.75
C SER A 13 -17.83 -2.70 -30.02
N LEU A 14 -17.36 -2.17 -28.85
CA LEU A 14 -16.41 -2.82 -27.99
C LEU A 14 -16.95 -4.15 -27.44
N LEU A 15 -18.16 -4.15 -26.89
CA LEU A 15 -18.82 -5.35 -26.40
C LEU A 15 -18.96 -6.44 -27.44
N ARG A 16 -19.33 -6.07 -28.70
CA ARG A 16 -19.37 -7.01 -29.84
C ARG A 16 -17.99 -7.59 -30.14
N ALA A 17 -16.93 -6.77 -30.07
CA ALA A 17 -15.55 -7.25 -30.26
C ALA A 17 -15.12 -8.25 -29.20
N PHE A 18 -15.68 -8.14 -27.98
CA PHE A 18 -15.49 -9.10 -26.88
C PHE A 18 -16.47 -10.29 -26.93
N GLY A 19 -17.22 -10.46 -28.02
CA GLY A 19 -18.08 -11.62 -28.19
C GLY A 19 -19.41 -11.57 -27.42
N VAL A 20 -19.81 -10.40 -26.90
CA VAL A 20 -21.09 -10.24 -26.22
C VAL A 20 -22.21 -10.27 -27.28
N SER A 21 -23.25 -11.04 -27.00
CA SER A 21 -24.39 -11.16 -27.94
C SER A 21 -25.22 -9.89 -27.98
N ASP A 22 -25.83 -9.58 -29.13
CA ASP A 22 -26.72 -8.44 -29.26
C ASP A 22 -27.88 -8.48 -28.25
N GLU A 23 -28.35 -9.66 -27.85
CA GLU A 23 -29.42 -9.82 -26.87
C GLU A 23 -28.97 -9.37 -25.46
N GLN A 24 -27.74 -9.68 -25.08
CA GLN A 24 -27.16 -9.21 -23.81
C GLN A 24 -26.91 -7.70 -23.81
N ILE A 25 -26.46 -7.16 -24.94
CA ILE A 25 -26.25 -5.71 -25.13
C ILE A 25 -27.60 -4.98 -25.02
N ASP A 26 -28.60 -5.42 -25.75
CA ASP A 26 -29.95 -4.81 -25.75
C ASP A 26 -30.61 -4.88 -24.36
N GLN A 27 -30.36 -5.96 -23.60
CA GLN A 27 -30.87 -6.08 -22.25
C GLN A 27 -30.16 -5.10 -21.31
N SER A 28 -28.82 -5.05 -21.34
CA SER A 28 -28.03 -4.13 -20.51
C SER A 28 -28.28 -2.66 -20.85
N GLU A 29 -28.59 -2.35 -22.12
CA GLU A 29 -28.96 -1.00 -22.51
C GLU A 29 -30.32 -0.61 -21.89
N ARG A 30 -31.30 -1.52 -21.92
CA ARG A 30 -32.61 -1.31 -21.27
C ARG A 30 -32.51 -1.14 -19.75
N ASP A 31 -31.62 -1.90 -19.14
CA ASP A 31 -31.41 -1.90 -17.66
C ASP A 31 -30.45 -0.77 -17.21
N GLY A 32 -29.85 -0.03 -18.15
CA GLY A 32 -28.86 1.03 -17.84
C GLY A 32 -27.54 0.50 -17.29
N THR A 33 -27.22 -0.78 -17.56
CA THR A 33 -26.03 -1.49 -17.03
C THR A 33 -24.95 -1.74 -18.08
N LEU A 34 -25.02 -1.09 -19.23
CA LEU A 34 -24.12 -1.33 -20.36
C LEU A 34 -22.63 -1.12 -20.02
N VAL A 35 -22.32 -0.08 -19.22
CA VAL A 35 -20.97 0.19 -18.75
C VAL A 35 -20.48 -0.93 -17.81
N LEU A 36 -21.35 -1.41 -16.94
CA LEU A 36 -21.02 -2.51 -16.04
C LEU A 36 -20.72 -3.79 -16.82
N LEU A 37 -21.54 -4.11 -17.82
CA LEU A 37 -21.30 -5.26 -18.71
C LEU A 37 -19.95 -5.15 -19.45
N ALA A 38 -19.56 -3.95 -19.88
CA ALA A 38 -18.26 -3.73 -20.52
C ALA A 38 -17.10 -3.95 -19.55
N ILE A 39 -17.21 -3.46 -18.31
CA ILE A 39 -16.21 -3.68 -17.25
C ILE A 39 -16.09 -5.16 -16.93
N GLU A 40 -17.22 -5.86 -16.78
CA GLU A 40 -17.22 -7.31 -16.51
C GLU A 40 -16.54 -8.08 -17.63
N ARG A 41 -16.83 -7.77 -18.88
CA ARG A 41 -16.20 -8.43 -20.04
C ARG A 41 -14.73 -8.13 -20.18
N LEU A 42 -14.32 -6.90 -19.95
CA LEU A 42 -12.89 -6.51 -19.94
C LEU A 42 -12.13 -7.19 -18.80
N ALA A 43 -12.73 -7.26 -17.62
CA ALA A 43 -12.06 -7.78 -16.43
C ALA A 43 -11.99 -9.30 -16.40
N LEU A 44 -13.11 -9.98 -16.69
CA LEU A 44 -13.21 -11.44 -16.55
C LEU A 44 -12.91 -12.17 -17.87
N GLY A 45 -13.20 -11.57 -19.03
CA GLY A 45 -12.96 -12.18 -20.34
C GLY A 45 -13.70 -13.50 -20.59
N GLN A 46 -14.63 -13.89 -19.72
CA GLN A 46 -15.31 -15.18 -19.68
C GLN A 46 -16.75 -15.04 -19.21
N ASP A 47 -17.59 -16.01 -19.61
CA ASP A 47 -18.96 -16.10 -19.13
C ASP A 47 -19.02 -16.68 -17.72
N LEU A 48 -19.85 -16.09 -16.86
CA LEU A 48 -20.21 -16.66 -15.58
C LEU A 48 -21.37 -17.65 -15.80
N LEU A 49 -21.06 -18.93 -15.68
CA LEU A 49 -21.97 -20.02 -16.09
C LEU A 49 -22.54 -20.81 -14.92
N TYR A 50 -21.86 -20.81 -13.79
CA TYR A 50 -22.15 -21.71 -12.69
C TYR A 50 -22.53 -20.95 -11.43
N ASP A 51 -23.56 -21.42 -10.74
CA ASP A 51 -23.90 -21.01 -9.39
C ASP A 51 -23.13 -21.88 -8.34
N VAL A 52 -23.37 -21.64 -7.07
CA VAL A 52 -22.69 -22.36 -5.96
C VAL A 52 -22.96 -23.87 -6.02
N GLU A 53 -24.20 -24.30 -6.31
CA GLU A 53 -24.58 -25.70 -6.33
C GLU A 53 -23.86 -26.46 -7.47
N ALA A 54 -23.85 -25.85 -8.65
CA ALA A 54 -23.14 -26.40 -9.81
C ALA A 54 -21.63 -26.44 -9.59
N ALA A 55 -21.06 -25.41 -8.96
CA ALA A 55 -19.64 -25.35 -8.61
C ALA A 55 -19.25 -26.43 -7.60
N CYS A 56 -20.05 -26.64 -6.55
CA CYS A 56 -19.85 -27.73 -5.58
C CYS A 56 -19.88 -29.12 -6.26
N THR A 57 -20.83 -29.30 -7.17
CA THR A 57 -20.96 -30.58 -7.92
C THR A 57 -19.74 -30.82 -8.81
N ALA A 58 -19.25 -29.78 -9.49
CA ALA A 58 -18.12 -29.91 -10.41
C ALA A 58 -16.77 -30.08 -9.72
N THR A 59 -16.57 -29.44 -8.57
CA THR A 59 -15.28 -29.41 -7.84
C THR A 59 -15.18 -30.46 -6.74
N GLY A 60 -16.31 -31.01 -6.27
CA GLY A 60 -16.38 -31.89 -5.11
C GLY A 60 -16.19 -31.18 -3.76
N LEU A 61 -16.12 -29.83 -3.74
CA LEU A 61 -16.07 -29.08 -2.50
C LEU A 61 -17.43 -29.07 -1.81
N PRO A 62 -17.46 -29.27 -0.47
CA PRO A 62 -18.65 -28.99 0.32
C PRO A 62 -19.04 -27.49 0.18
N GLU A 63 -20.34 -27.21 0.17
CA GLU A 63 -20.85 -25.82 0.00
C GLU A 63 -20.28 -24.86 1.05
N GLU A 64 -20.15 -25.28 2.30
CA GLU A 64 -19.59 -24.48 3.38
C GLU A 64 -18.13 -24.09 3.11
N GLU A 65 -17.33 -25.02 2.60
CA GLU A 65 -15.92 -24.77 2.26
C GLU A 65 -15.79 -23.84 1.04
N LEU A 66 -16.58 -24.06 -0.01
CA LEU A 66 -16.59 -23.20 -1.19
C LEU A 66 -16.98 -21.76 -0.82
N ARG A 67 -18.06 -21.59 -0.04
CA ARG A 67 -18.47 -20.28 0.46
C ARG A 67 -17.43 -19.64 1.38
N HIS A 68 -16.70 -20.45 2.17
CA HIS A 68 -15.62 -19.95 3.01
C HIS A 68 -14.44 -19.44 2.17
N ILE A 69 -14.04 -20.17 1.14
CA ILE A 69 -13.01 -19.75 0.17
C ILE A 69 -13.44 -18.44 -0.50
N TRP A 70 -14.67 -18.36 -1.00
CA TRP A 70 -15.23 -17.18 -1.67
C TRP A 70 -15.19 -15.93 -0.78
N ARG A 71 -15.68 -16.04 0.45
CA ARG A 71 -15.60 -14.94 1.42
C ARG A 71 -14.17 -14.59 1.79
N SER A 72 -13.28 -15.58 1.88
CA SER A 72 -11.85 -15.33 2.16
C SER A 72 -11.15 -14.57 1.03
N LEU A 73 -11.61 -14.71 -0.21
CA LEU A 73 -11.18 -13.87 -1.34
C LEU A 73 -11.69 -12.43 -1.26
N GLY A 74 -12.64 -12.14 -0.36
CA GLY A 74 -13.21 -10.81 -0.18
C GLY A 74 -14.46 -10.55 -1.02
N PHE A 75 -15.04 -11.56 -1.65
CA PHE A 75 -16.26 -11.42 -2.43
C PHE A 75 -17.52 -11.49 -1.55
N PRO A 76 -18.59 -10.75 -1.91
CA PRO A 76 -19.85 -10.81 -1.20
C PRO A 76 -20.52 -12.19 -1.34
N GLU A 77 -21.40 -12.51 -0.41
CA GLU A 77 -22.16 -13.76 -0.44
C GLU A 77 -23.10 -13.78 -1.65
N PRO A 78 -23.00 -14.80 -2.54
CA PRO A 78 -23.84 -14.88 -3.73
C PRO A 78 -25.29 -15.21 -3.37
N GLN A 79 -26.21 -14.68 -4.18
CA GLN A 79 -27.63 -15.02 -4.05
C GLN A 79 -27.90 -16.46 -4.52
N PRO A 80 -28.95 -17.13 -4.04
CA PRO A 80 -29.32 -18.45 -4.51
C PRO A 80 -29.56 -18.45 -6.04
N GLY A 81 -28.85 -19.33 -6.76
CA GLY A 81 -28.96 -19.45 -8.22
C GLY A 81 -28.21 -18.39 -9.01
N GLU A 82 -27.51 -17.46 -8.35
CA GLU A 82 -26.68 -16.47 -9.01
C GLU A 82 -25.45 -17.12 -9.63
N LYS A 83 -25.25 -16.89 -10.92
CA LYS A 83 -24.13 -17.45 -11.69
C LYS A 83 -22.93 -16.52 -11.52
N ILE A 84 -21.94 -16.98 -10.75
CA ILE A 84 -20.76 -16.20 -10.39
C ILE A 84 -19.43 -16.89 -10.72
N PHE A 85 -19.46 -18.13 -11.18
CA PHE A 85 -18.25 -18.88 -11.51
C PHE A 85 -18.15 -19.15 -13.01
N SER A 86 -16.93 -19.01 -13.53
CA SER A 86 -16.53 -19.41 -14.88
C SER A 86 -15.91 -20.82 -14.89
N ASP A 87 -15.61 -21.35 -16.08
CA ASP A 87 -14.88 -22.62 -16.25
C ASP A 87 -13.48 -22.56 -15.61
N VAL A 88 -12.82 -21.41 -15.66
CA VAL A 88 -11.48 -21.21 -15.04
C VAL A 88 -11.59 -21.21 -13.52
N ASP A 89 -12.63 -20.61 -12.96
CA ASP A 89 -12.86 -20.65 -11.51
C ASP A 89 -13.08 -22.09 -11.04
N LEU A 90 -13.87 -22.89 -11.77
CA LEU A 90 -14.06 -24.30 -11.44
C LEU A 90 -12.74 -25.08 -11.50
N GLY A 91 -11.90 -24.84 -12.51
CA GLY A 91 -10.59 -25.48 -12.62
C GLY A 91 -9.68 -25.12 -11.43
N ASN A 92 -9.64 -23.87 -11.04
CA ASN A 92 -8.86 -23.39 -9.89
C ASN A 92 -9.38 -23.96 -8.56
N LEU A 93 -10.69 -23.96 -8.36
CA LEU A 93 -11.34 -24.51 -7.17
C LEU A 93 -11.13 -26.03 -7.06
N ALA A 94 -11.20 -26.76 -8.17
CA ALA A 94 -10.91 -28.21 -8.19
C ALA A 94 -9.44 -28.47 -7.81
N GLY A 95 -8.48 -27.68 -8.29
CA GLY A 95 -7.09 -27.80 -7.88
C GLY A 95 -6.88 -27.52 -6.38
N VAL A 96 -7.56 -26.53 -5.83
CA VAL A 96 -7.52 -26.24 -4.38
C VAL A 96 -8.15 -27.42 -3.59
N ALA A 97 -9.28 -27.95 -4.06
CA ALA A 97 -9.92 -29.12 -3.44
C ALA A 97 -8.98 -30.32 -3.39
N GLU A 98 -8.28 -30.63 -4.49
CA GLU A 98 -7.31 -31.72 -4.56
C GLU A 98 -6.15 -31.54 -3.57
N LEU A 99 -5.59 -30.32 -3.47
CA LEU A 99 -4.54 -30.03 -2.50
C LEU A 99 -4.99 -30.20 -1.06
N MET A 100 -6.20 -29.79 -0.73
CA MET A 100 -6.79 -29.97 0.60
C MET A 100 -7.05 -31.45 0.92
N HIS A 101 -7.65 -32.22 -0.02
CA HIS A 101 -7.95 -33.64 0.16
C HIS A 101 -6.68 -34.51 0.24
N SER A 102 -5.61 -34.14 -0.48
CA SER A 102 -4.33 -34.84 -0.39
C SER A 102 -3.60 -34.64 0.94
N GLY A 103 -4.05 -33.70 1.76
CA GLY A 103 -3.41 -33.32 3.03
C GLY A 103 -2.07 -32.58 2.87
N VAL A 104 -1.70 -32.18 1.64
CA VAL A 104 -0.51 -31.36 1.38
C VAL A 104 -0.64 -29.99 2.00
N VAL A 105 -1.87 -29.44 1.98
CA VAL A 105 -2.17 -28.13 2.59
C VAL A 105 -3.38 -28.28 3.51
N SER A 106 -3.28 -27.78 4.75
CA SER A 106 -4.44 -27.81 5.65
C SER A 106 -5.48 -26.75 5.25
N PRO A 107 -6.76 -26.94 5.59
CA PRO A 107 -7.80 -25.94 5.35
C PRO A 107 -7.45 -24.54 5.90
N GLU A 108 -6.85 -24.46 7.09
CA GLU A 108 -6.47 -23.21 7.72
C GLU A 108 -5.41 -22.45 6.90
N VAL A 109 -4.43 -23.18 6.36
CA VAL A 109 -3.40 -22.60 5.47
C VAL A 109 -4.03 -22.13 4.17
N THR A 110 -4.94 -22.92 3.60
CA THR A 110 -5.68 -22.53 2.39
C THR A 110 -6.46 -21.24 2.61
N TYR A 111 -7.25 -21.16 3.67
CA TYR A 111 -8.02 -19.95 3.98
C TYR A 111 -7.13 -18.73 4.27
N GLY A 112 -5.99 -18.93 4.96
CA GLY A 112 -4.98 -17.87 5.16
C GLY A 112 -4.43 -17.34 3.85
N MET A 113 -3.99 -18.24 2.97
CA MET A 113 -3.49 -17.88 1.64
C MET A 113 -4.56 -17.18 0.79
N THR A 114 -5.78 -17.67 0.82
CA THR A 114 -6.91 -17.08 0.08
C THR A 114 -7.21 -15.66 0.53
N ARG A 115 -7.17 -15.38 1.84
CA ARG A 115 -7.30 -14.00 2.37
C ARG A 115 -6.18 -13.07 1.89
N VAL A 116 -4.94 -13.55 1.91
CA VAL A 116 -3.80 -12.75 1.43
C VAL A 116 -3.93 -12.44 -0.05
N ILE A 117 -4.29 -13.44 -0.86
CA ILE A 117 -4.52 -13.26 -2.31
C ILE A 117 -5.66 -12.25 -2.52
N GLY A 118 -6.83 -12.49 -1.93
CA GLY A 118 -8.00 -11.65 -2.10
C GLY A 118 -7.74 -10.19 -1.72
N SER A 119 -7.19 -9.95 -0.53
CA SER A 119 -6.90 -8.58 -0.07
C SER A 119 -5.82 -7.87 -0.89
N SER A 120 -4.83 -8.62 -1.41
CA SER A 120 -3.79 -8.06 -2.26
C SER A 120 -4.34 -7.70 -3.64
N MET A 121 -5.13 -8.61 -4.25
CA MET A 121 -5.76 -8.39 -5.55
C MET A 121 -6.79 -7.26 -5.50
N ALA A 122 -7.58 -7.17 -4.43
CA ALA A 122 -8.52 -6.06 -4.25
C ALA A 122 -7.81 -4.70 -4.23
N ARG A 123 -6.68 -4.59 -3.51
CA ARG A 123 -5.88 -3.34 -3.50
C ARG A 123 -5.29 -3.02 -4.87
N ILE A 124 -4.76 -4.02 -5.58
CA ILE A 124 -4.22 -3.82 -6.93
C ILE A 124 -5.32 -3.38 -7.89
N ALA A 125 -6.49 -4.02 -7.84
CA ALA A 125 -7.63 -3.67 -8.67
C ALA A 125 -8.12 -2.23 -8.38
N SER A 126 -8.26 -1.85 -7.10
CA SER A 126 -8.63 -0.48 -6.73
C SER A 126 -7.63 0.53 -7.24
N ALA A 127 -6.32 0.31 -7.02
CA ALA A 127 -5.27 1.22 -7.47
C ALA A 127 -5.27 1.38 -9.00
N LEU A 128 -5.56 0.32 -9.75
CA LEU A 128 -5.67 0.38 -11.21
C LEU A 128 -6.88 1.23 -11.65
N ILE A 129 -8.03 1.01 -11.01
CA ILE A 129 -9.25 1.78 -11.31
C ILE A 129 -9.05 3.25 -10.95
N ASP A 130 -8.45 3.55 -9.78
CA ASP A 130 -8.17 4.92 -9.35
C ASP A 130 -7.25 5.64 -10.35
N ALA A 131 -6.18 4.96 -10.83
CA ALA A 131 -5.27 5.51 -11.83
C ALA A 131 -5.96 5.80 -13.18
N VAL A 132 -6.84 4.91 -13.63
CA VAL A 132 -7.63 5.09 -14.86
C VAL A 132 -8.63 6.23 -14.69
N SER A 133 -9.33 6.30 -13.55
CA SER A 133 -10.30 7.34 -13.24
C SER A 133 -9.65 8.72 -13.18
N ALA A 134 -8.53 8.86 -12.47
CA ALA A 134 -7.78 10.11 -12.37
C ALA A 134 -7.30 10.59 -13.76
N ARG A 135 -6.86 9.66 -14.62
CA ARG A 135 -6.48 10.00 -16.00
C ARG A 135 -7.66 10.46 -16.83
N ALA A 136 -8.80 9.79 -16.70
CA ALA A 136 -10.03 10.18 -17.40
C ALA A 136 -10.52 11.57 -16.95
N GLU A 137 -10.54 11.85 -15.66
CA GLU A 137 -10.92 13.17 -15.09
C GLU A 137 -9.98 14.29 -15.56
N GLN A 138 -8.66 14.03 -15.57
CA GLN A 138 -7.68 15.01 -16.05
C GLN A 138 -7.88 15.38 -17.51
N VAL A 139 -8.24 14.41 -18.33
CA VAL A 139 -8.49 14.60 -19.77
C VAL A 139 -9.83 15.29 -19.99
N LEU A 140 -10.90 14.85 -19.32
CA LEU A 140 -12.23 15.43 -19.43
C LEU A 140 -12.27 16.88 -18.91
N GLY A 141 -11.55 17.17 -17.83
CA GLY A 141 -11.46 18.52 -17.26
C GLY A 141 -10.72 19.54 -18.15
N SER A 142 -9.93 19.09 -19.11
CA SER A 142 -9.15 19.93 -20.03
C SER A 142 -9.74 20.05 -21.45
N THR A 143 -10.82 19.32 -21.76
CA THR A 143 -11.34 19.13 -23.12
C THR A 143 -12.73 19.74 -23.25
N ALA A 144 -13.01 20.42 -24.37
CA ALA A 144 -14.35 20.91 -24.69
C ALA A 144 -15.31 19.74 -24.91
N GLU A 145 -16.62 19.92 -24.59
CA GLU A 145 -17.61 18.84 -24.64
C GLU A 145 -17.69 18.15 -26.03
N ASP A 146 -17.40 18.88 -27.12
CA ASP A 146 -17.44 18.36 -28.47
C ASP A 146 -16.21 17.50 -28.87
N GLU A 147 -15.12 17.52 -28.08
CA GLU A 147 -13.86 16.81 -28.35
C GLU A 147 -13.64 15.60 -27.42
N VAL A 148 -14.56 15.31 -26.51
CA VAL A 148 -14.46 14.25 -25.50
C VAL A 148 -14.27 12.86 -26.14
N ALA A 149 -14.97 12.58 -27.25
CA ALA A 149 -14.87 11.30 -27.95
C ALA A 149 -13.47 11.06 -28.53
N ASP A 150 -12.85 12.09 -29.11
CA ASP A 150 -11.52 12.00 -29.74
C ASP A 150 -10.39 11.75 -28.74
N VAL A 151 -10.66 12.01 -27.45
CA VAL A 151 -9.67 11.84 -26.37
C VAL A 151 -9.91 10.54 -25.59
N LEU A 152 -11.15 10.08 -25.48
CA LEU A 152 -11.46 8.81 -24.80
C LEU A 152 -11.05 7.58 -25.63
N GLU A 153 -11.11 7.65 -26.97
CA GLU A 153 -10.71 6.54 -27.84
C GLU A 153 -9.23 6.13 -27.65
N PRO A 154 -8.25 7.06 -27.64
CA PRO A 154 -6.86 6.73 -27.30
C PRO A 154 -6.70 6.10 -25.92
N ILE A 155 -7.40 6.61 -24.89
CA ILE A 155 -7.32 6.06 -23.53
C ILE A 155 -7.89 4.63 -23.48
N ALA A 156 -9.01 4.39 -24.11
CA ALA A 156 -9.61 3.06 -24.20
C ALA A 156 -8.72 2.09 -25.00
N SER A 157 -8.08 2.57 -26.06
CA SER A 157 -7.12 1.79 -26.85
C SER A 157 -5.86 1.46 -26.07
N GLU A 158 -5.29 2.42 -25.34
CA GLU A 158 -4.12 2.21 -24.47
C GLU A 158 -4.46 1.25 -23.32
N ALA A 159 -5.59 1.42 -22.66
CA ALA A 159 -6.08 0.51 -21.62
C ALA A 159 -6.31 -0.91 -22.19
N GLY A 160 -6.89 -1.02 -23.39
CA GLY A 160 -7.07 -2.28 -24.09
C GLY A 160 -5.75 -2.99 -24.44
N GLY A 161 -4.68 -2.24 -24.67
CA GLY A 161 -3.33 -2.80 -24.86
C GLY A 161 -2.64 -3.22 -23.56
N PHE A 162 -2.88 -2.49 -22.47
CA PHE A 162 -2.25 -2.74 -21.17
C PHE A 162 -2.91 -3.88 -20.37
N LEU A 163 -4.24 -3.95 -20.37
CA LEU A 163 -4.99 -4.94 -19.60
C LEU A 163 -4.57 -6.39 -19.89
N PRO A 164 -4.38 -6.84 -21.14
CA PRO A 164 -3.93 -8.21 -21.42
C PRO A 164 -2.50 -8.50 -20.95
N MET A 165 -1.65 -7.48 -20.83
CA MET A 165 -0.28 -7.62 -20.37
C MET A 165 -0.20 -7.68 -18.83
N PHE A 166 -1.15 -7.06 -18.13
CA PHE A 166 -1.12 -6.89 -16.67
C PHE A 166 -1.02 -8.21 -15.89
N PRO A 167 -1.76 -9.29 -16.23
CA PRO A 167 -1.62 -10.59 -15.58
C PRO A 167 -0.19 -11.15 -15.67
N HIS A 168 0.49 -10.97 -16.80
CA HIS A 168 1.87 -11.42 -16.98
C HIS A 168 2.85 -10.62 -16.10
N VAL A 169 2.63 -9.31 -15.93
CA VAL A 169 3.39 -8.49 -14.99
C VAL A 169 3.20 -8.97 -13.56
N LEU A 170 1.95 -9.20 -13.14
CA LEU A 170 1.63 -9.73 -11.81
C LEU A 170 2.31 -11.08 -11.56
N GLU A 171 2.24 -12.00 -12.52
CA GLU A 171 2.88 -13.31 -12.41
C GLU A 171 4.40 -13.18 -12.23
N GLN A 172 5.06 -12.34 -13.04
CA GLN A 172 6.52 -12.15 -12.96
C GLN A 172 6.93 -11.48 -11.64
N VAL A 173 6.21 -10.47 -11.18
CA VAL A 173 6.47 -9.81 -9.90
C VAL A 173 6.28 -10.79 -8.74
N TRP A 174 5.18 -11.56 -8.75
CA TRP A 174 4.94 -12.61 -7.75
C TRP A 174 6.06 -13.66 -7.71
N ARG A 175 6.51 -14.17 -8.88
CA ARG A 175 7.63 -15.13 -8.97
C ARG A 175 8.92 -14.57 -8.36
N ARG A 176 9.23 -13.28 -8.58
CA ARG A 176 10.40 -12.61 -7.98
C ARG A 176 10.27 -12.49 -6.46
N HIS A 177 9.10 -12.13 -5.95
CA HIS A 177 8.85 -12.08 -4.50
C HIS A 177 8.90 -13.47 -3.86
N LEU A 178 8.38 -14.51 -4.53
CA LEU A 178 8.48 -15.89 -4.08
C LEU A 178 9.95 -16.33 -3.96
N GLN A 179 10.76 -16.07 -4.98
CA GLN A 179 12.20 -16.36 -4.97
C GLN A 179 12.90 -15.63 -3.81
N ALA A 180 12.63 -14.34 -3.62
CA ALA A 180 13.23 -13.55 -2.55
C ALA A 180 12.81 -14.08 -1.16
N ALA A 181 11.54 -14.44 -0.97
CA ALA A 181 11.04 -15.01 0.28
C ALA A 181 11.65 -16.38 0.59
N ALA A 182 11.76 -17.26 -0.41
CA ALA A 182 12.40 -18.57 -0.28
C ALA A 182 13.89 -18.43 0.09
N ARG A 183 14.61 -17.51 -0.57
CA ARG A 183 16.02 -17.23 -0.28
C ARG A 183 16.20 -16.75 1.16
N ARG A 184 15.40 -15.79 1.64
CA ARG A 184 15.45 -15.34 3.04
C ARG A 184 15.23 -16.49 4.00
N ARG A 185 14.21 -17.33 3.75
CA ARG A 185 13.90 -18.49 4.61
C ARG A 185 15.07 -19.47 4.70
N LEU A 186 15.70 -19.76 3.56
CA LEU A 186 16.85 -20.68 3.49
C LEU A 186 18.11 -20.10 4.17
N LEU A 187 18.36 -18.81 4.01
CA LEU A 187 19.53 -18.14 4.60
C LEU A 187 19.42 -17.96 6.11
N ARG A 188 18.21 -17.77 6.64
CA ARG A 188 17.99 -17.70 8.09
C ARG A 188 18.26 -19.02 8.79
N GLY A 189 18.15 -20.17 8.08
CA GLY A 189 18.32 -21.51 8.66
C GLY A 189 17.36 -21.77 9.81
N ASP A 190 17.54 -22.92 10.46
CA ASP A 190 16.90 -23.26 11.75
C ASP A 190 17.72 -22.70 12.93
N SER A 191 18.23 -21.46 12.82
CA SER A 191 18.95 -20.82 13.91
C SER A 191 17.97 -20.62 15.06
N GLU A 192 17.89 -21.59 15.96
CA GLU A 192 17.21 -21.47 17.26
C GLU A 192 17.80 -20.33 18.13
N ASP A 193 19.02 -19.89 17.83
CA ASP A 193 19.61 -18.66 18.35
C ASP A 193 19.24 -17.49 17.43
N GLY A 194 18.00 -17.05 17.55
CA GLY A 194 17.43 -15.99 16.75
C GLY A 194 18.25 -14.69 16.82
N ALA A 195 19.09 -14.47 15.83
CA ALA A 195 19.46 -13.12 15.47
C ALA A 195 18.13 -12.42 15.14
N GLY A 196 17.65 -11.61 16.09
CA GLY A 196 16.33 -10.98 16.00
C GLY A 196 16.22 -10.11 14.77
N LEU A 197 15.02 -10.03 14.20
CA LEU A 197 14.72 -9.03 13.16
C LEU A 197 14.67 -7.65 13.77
N VAL A 198 15.18 -6.66 13.05
CA VAL A 198 14.91 -5.27 13.37
C VAL A 198 13.58 -4.89 12.77
N VAL A 199 12.67 -4.44 13.63
CA VAL A 199 11.40 -3.84 13.25
C VAL A 199 11.54 -2.34 13.34
N GLY A 200 11.17 -1.63 12.28
CA GLY A 200 11.12 -0.17 12.25
C GLY A 200 9.74 0.34 11.88
N PHE A 201 9.38 1.46 12.49
CA PHE A 201 8.26 2.30 12.10
C PHE A 201 8.76 3.71 11.85
N ALA A 202 8.27 4.33 10.79
CA ALA A 202 8.50 5.75 10.52
C ALA A 202 7.16 6.42 10.24
N ASP A 203 6.90 7.55 10.88
CA ASP A 203 5.60 8.24 10.92
C ASP A 203 5.79 9.73 10.64
N LEU A 204 4.96 10.31 9.78
CA LEU A 204 4.99 11.73 9.43
C LEU A 204 4.51 12.60 10.58
N VAL A 205 5.30 13.60 10.91
CA VAL A 205 4.96 14.51 11.99
C VAL A 205 3.93 15.54 11.54
N GLY A 206 2.79 15.57 12.26
CA GLY A 206 1.75 16.58 12.04
C GLY A 206 0.77 16.26 10.91
N PHE A 207 0.80 15.05 10.36
CA PHE A 207 -0.10 14.62 9.28
C PHE A 207 -1.58 14.80 9.62
N THR A 208 -2.03 14.43 10.81
CA THR A 208 -3.42 14.62 11.24
C THR A 208 -3.86 16.09 11.22
N ALA A 209 -2.95 17.01 11.57
CA ALA A 209 -3.25 18.44 11.51
C ALA A 209 -3.21 18.97 10.07
N LEU A 210 -2.34 18.42 9.23
CA LEU A 210 -2.25 18.72 7.81
C LEU A 210 -3.54 18.28 7.08
N ALA A 211 -4.01 17.08 7.32
CA ALA A 211 -5.23 16.52 6.73
C ALA A 211 -6.50 17.37 7.00
N GLN A 212 -6.50 18.20 8.05
CA GLN A 212 -7.60 19.13 8.33
C GLN A 212 -7.48 20.48 7.61
N GLN A 213 -6.37 20.75 6.93
CA GLN A 213 -6.03 22.05 6.37
C GLN A 213 -5.81 22.08 4.86
N VAL A 214 -5.66 20.89 4.27
CA VAL A 214 -5.40 20.71 2.84
C VAL A 214 -6.58 20.05 2.14
N THR A 215 -6.64 20.10 0.82
CA THR A 215 -7.62 19.34 0.01
C THR A 215 -7.26 17.85 -0.01
N ASP A 216 -8.21 17.01 -0.45
CA ASP A 216 -7.98 15.57 -0.56
C ASP A 216 -6.88 15.27 -1.60
N GLU A 217 -6.80 16.04 -2.69
CA GLU A 217 -5.74 15.91 -3.70
C GLU A 217 -4.35 16.26 -3.12
N GLU A 218 -4.23 17.37 -2.40
CA GLU A 218 -2.98 17.77 -1.74
C GLU A 218 -2.56 16.74 -0.68
N LEU A 219 -3.53 16.15 0.01
CA LEU A 219 -3.28 15.08 1.00
C LEU A 219 -2.75 13.83 0.31
N ALA A 220 -3.36 13.42 -0.80
CA ALA A 220 -2.93 12.28 -1.60
C ALA A 220 -1.48 12.47 -2.11
N GLU A 221 -1.13 13.66 -2.60
CA GLU A 221 0.23 13.97 -3.03
C GLU A 221 1.26 13.80 -1.91
N VAL A 222 0.93 14.24 -0.69
CA VAL A 222 1.82 14.08 0.49
C VAL A 222 2.00 12.61 0.84
N VAL A 223 0.92 11.82 0.83
CA VAL A 223 0.97 10.36 1.08
C VAL A 223 1.83 9.67 0.03
N ASP A 224 1.57 9.93 -1.25
CA ASP A 224 2.32 9.37 -2.37
C ASP A 224 3.82 9.72 -2.31
N GLN A 225 4.15 10.95 -1.93
CA GLN A 225 5.53 11.38 -1.77
C GLN A 225 6.20 10.64 -0.62
N PHE A 226 5.52 10.48 0.50
CA PHE A 226 6.03 9.73 1.65
C PHE A 226 6.20 8.24 1.34
N GLU A 227 5.22 7.62 0.68
CA GLU A 227 5.30 6.21 0.27
C GLU A 227 6.49 5.97 -0.64
N ARG A 228 6.67 6.78 -1.69
CA ARG A 228 7.83 6.69 -2.59
C ARG A 228 9.15 6.80 -1.83
N LEU A 229 9.29 7.83 -1.00
CA LEU A 229 10.49 8.03 -0.18
C LEU A 229 10.77 6.83 0.73
N ALA A 230 9.73 6.32 1.41
CA ALA A 230 9.86 5.19 2.31
C ALA A 230 10.29 3.91 1.57
N TYR A 231 9.67 3.62 0.43
CA TYR A 231 10.07 2.47 -0.41
C TYR A 231 11.50 2.61 -0.93
N ASP A 232 11.87 3.77 -1.46
CA ASP A 232 13.20 4.00 -2.01
C ASP A 232 14.29 3.81 -0.96
N VAL A 233 14.13 4.42 0.22
CA VAL A 233 15.14 4.32 1.29
C VAL A 233 15.20 2.93 1.89
N VAL A 234 14.05 2.33 2.22
CA VAL A 234 14.00 1.01 2.87
C VAL A 234 14.54 -0.07 1.94
N VAL A 235 14.10 -0.10 0.68
CA VAL A 235 14.49 -1.15 -0.27
C VAL A 235 15.95 -0.99 -0.71
N ALA A 236 16.42 0.24 -0.96
CA ALA A 236 17.83 0.50 -1.27
C ALA A 236 18.76 0.07 -0.14
N GLY A 237 18.34 0.23 1.13
CA GLY A 237 19.06 -0.24 2.32
C GLY A 237 18.92 -1.74 2.59
N GLY A 238 18.31 -2.53 1.69
CA GLY A 238 18.12 -3.98 1.86
C GLY A 238 17.02 -4.35 2.85
N GLY A 239 16.22 -3.39 3.31
CA GLY A 239 15.04 -3.61 4.12
C GLY A 239 13.82 -4.06 3.30
N ARG A 240 12.75 -4.41 3.99
CA ARG A 240 11.48 -4.77 3.41
C ARG A 240 10.35 -3.96 4.03
N VAL A 241 9.64 -3.19 3.21
CA VAL A 241 8.38 -2.58 3.63
C VAL A 241 7.37 -3.70 3.86
N VAL A 242 6.77 -3.73 5.04
CA VAL A 242 5.71 -4.68 5.42
C VAL A 242 4.36 -4.12 5.00
N LYS A 243 4.10 -2.89 5.40
CA LYS A 243 2.85 -2.18 5.08
C LYS A 243 2.98 -0.67 5.30
N MET A 244 2.14 0.06 4.59
CA MET A 244 1.82 1.44 4.89
C MET A 244 0.56 1.48 5.76
N ILE A 245 0.50 2.40 6.72
CA ILE A 245 -0.63 2.59 7.66
C ILE A 245 -0.94 4.09 7.70
N GLY A 246 -1.58 4.59 6.63
CA GLY A 246 -1.75 6.04 6.45
C GLY A 246 -0.41 6.75 6.28
N ASP A 247 -0.06 7.58 7.25
CA ASP A 247 1.19 8.34 7.32
C ASP A 247 2.35 7.60 8.02
N GLU A 248 2.20 6.32 8.29
CA GLU A 248 3.21 5.48 8.94
C GLU A 248 3.62 4.32 8.03
N VAL A 249 4.93 4.05 7.93
CA VAL A 249 5.49 2.85 7.28
C VAL A 249 6.03 1.89 8.33
N MET A 250 5.71 0.60 8.18
CA MET A 250 6.31 -0.48 8.92
C MET A 250 7.30 -1.23 8.03
N PHE A 251 8.53 -1.45 8.50
CA PHE A 251 9.56 -2.16 7.76
C PHE A 251 10.34 -3.15 8.63
N LEU A 252 10.94 -4.14 7.99
CA LEU A 252 11.78 -5.16 8.61
C LEU A 252 13.17 -5.17 7.95
N VAL A 253 14.20 -5.36 8.77
CA VAL A 253 15.59 -5.45 8.32
C VAL A 253 16.30 -6.57 9.07
N GLU A 254 17.10 -7.37 8.37
CA GLU A 254 17.88 -8.48 8.99
C GLU A 254 19.18 -7.97 9.61
N ASP A 255 19.84 -7.01 8.97
CA ASP A 255 21.10 -6.43 9.42
C ASP A 255 20.83 -5.18 10.27
N PRO A 256 21.24 -5.16 11.56
CA PRO A 256 21.06 -4.02 12.44
C PRO A 256 21.77 -2.73 11.97
N VAL A 257 22.92 -2.86 11.31
CA VAL A 257 23.66 -1.71 10.78
C VAL A 257 22.90 -1.06 9.62
N MET A 258 22.43 -1.89 8.68
CA MET A 258 21.59 -1.41 7.59
C MET A 258 20.26 -0.82 8.10
N ALA A 259 19.71 -1.37 9.18
CA ALA A 259 18.52 -0.81 9.81
C ALA A 259 18.76 0.60 10.37
N ALA A 260 19.91 0.83 10.99
CA ALA A 260 20.33 2.15 11.46
C ALA A 260 20.46 3.15 10.30
N GLU A 261 21.12 2.74 9.20
CA GLU A 261 21.28 3.58 8.01
C GLU A 261 19.93 3.91 7.34
N ILE A 262 19.04 2.92 7.22
CA ILE A 262 17.67 3.13 6.71
C ILE A 262 16.93 4.17 7.57
N ALA A 263 16.95 4.02 8.88
CA ALA A 263 16.22 4.90 9.78
C ALA A 263 16.75 6.33 9.76
N LEU A 264 18.08 6.51 9.77
CA LEU A 264 18.71 7.81 9.62
C LEU A 264 18.44 8.40 8.22
N GLY A 265 18.54 7.58 7.17
CA GLY A 265 18.22 7.96 5.80
C GLY A 265 16.79 8.44 5.62
N LEU A 266 15.79 7.78 6.25
CA LEU A 266 14.40 8.21 6.25
C LEU A 266 14.24 9.60 6.89
N ALA A 267 14.90 9.81 8.04
CA ALA A 267 14.84 11.10 8.74
C ALA A 267 15.51 12.23 7.93
N ASP A 268 16.60 11.95 7.24
CA ASP A 268 17.32 12.92 6.41
C ASP A 268 16.55 13.21 5.12
N ALA A 269 16.17 12.18 4.37
CA ALA A 269 15.46 12.32 3.11
C ALA A 269 14.10 13.04 3.27
N SER A 270 13.39 12.76 4.37
CA SER A 270 12.13 13.46 4.69
C SER A 270 12.35 14.95 4.97
N ARG A 271 13.46 15.32 5.63
CA ARG A 271 13.82 16.72 5.90
C ARG A 271 14.14 17.48 4.63
N ASP A 272 14.82 16.81 3.69
CA ASP A 272 15.26 17.39 2.42
C ASP A 272 14.12 17.47 1.39
N ALA A 273 13.09 16.65 1.55
CA ALA A 273 11.93 16.63 0.67
C ALA A 273 11.03 17.85 0.91
N ALA A 274 10.97 18.73 -0.08
CA ALA A 274 10.08 19.88 -0.03
C ALA A 274 8.63 19.40 0.13
N GLY A 275 7.98 19.90 1.18
CA GLY A 275 6.57 19.62 1.35
C GLY A 275 6.21 18.45 2.27
N LEU A 276 7.12 17.55 2.58
CA LEU A 276 6.80 16.35 3.34
C LEU A 276 6.79 16.57 4.87
N GLY A 277 7.66 17.38 5.40
CA GLY A 277 7.85 17.53 6.85
C GLY A 277 8.76 16.46 7.44
N ASP A 278 9.02 16.56 8.74
CA ASP A 278 9.87 15.60 9.46
C ASP A 278 9.16 14.25 9.64
N VAL A 279 9.92 13.16 9.65
CA VAL A 279 9.45 11.86 10.17
C VAL A 279 10.01 11.61 11.57
N ARG A 280 9.34 10.78 12.34
CA ARG A 280 9.84 10.19 13.58
C ARG A 280 9.97 8.69 13.39
N VAL A 281 11.10 8.13 13.79
CA VAL A 281 11.40 6.72 13.58
C VAL A 281 11.60 6.02 14.91
N GLY A 282 11.02 4.82 15.05
CA GLY A 282 11.25 3.95 16.20
C GLY A 282 11.66 2.56 15.74
N MET A 283 12.69 1.98 16.38
CA MET A 283 13.17 0.64 16.04
C MET A 283 13.38 -0.23 17.26
N ALA A 284 13.15 -1.53 17.10
CA ALA A 284 13.49 -2.55 18.08
C ALA A 284 13.99 -3.82 17.39
N ILE A 285 14.89 -4.55 18.04
CA ILE A 285 15.39 -5.85 17.59
C ILE A 285 14.88 -6.96 18.51
N GLY A 286 14.50 -8.10 17.95
CA GLY A 286 14.07 -9.25 18.73
C GLY A 286 13.23 -10.25 17.92
N PRO A 287 12.63 -11.24 18.61
CA PRO A 287 11.76 -12.21 17.96
C PRO A 287 10.54 -11.56 17.33
N VAL A 288 10.23 -11.98 16.10
CA VAL A 288 9.07 -11.50 15.32
C VAL A 288 8.34 -12.71 14.75
N LEU A 289 7.02 -12.76 14.95
CA LEU A 289 6.14 -13.72 14.28
C LEU A 289 5.72 -13.12 12.93
N GLU A 290 6.29 -13.65 11.84
CA GLU A 290 5.84 -13.33 10.49
C GLU A 290 4.71 -14.28 10.09
N ARG A 291 3.54 -13.74 9.75
CA ARG A 291 2.39 -14.52 9.31
C ARG A 291 1.59 -13.75 8.26
N GLU A 292 1.22 -14.42 7.17
CA GLU A 292 0.38 -13.87 6.11
C GLU A 292 0.94 -12.55 5.52
N GLY A 293 2.28 -12.41 5.47
CA GLY A 293 2.97 -11.21 4.98
C GLY A 293 3.10 -10.07 5.99
N ASP A 294 2.44 -10.17 7.13
CA ASP A 294 2.52 -9.21 8.25
C ASP A 294 3.47 -9.69 9.37
N ALA A 295 3.74 -8.83 10.33
CA ALA A 295 4.65 -9.11 11.45
C ALA A 295 3.99 -8.77 12.78
N TYR A 296 4.19 -9.64 13.78
CA TYR A 296 3.56 -9.57 15.09
C TYR A 296 4.56 -9.85 16.21
N GLY A 297 4.29 -9.35 17.40
CA GLY A 297 5.05 -9.70 18.61
C GLY A 297 5.42 -8.50 19.47
N ALA A 298 6.13 -8.81 20.57
CA ALA A 298 6.57 -7.80 21.52
C ALA A 298 7.54 -6.78 20.90
N THR A 299 8.41 -7.25 19.99
CA THR A 299 9.35 -6.42 19.23
C THR A 299 8.63 -5.39 18.37
N VAL A 300 7.57 -5.80 17.65
CA VAL A 300 6.72 -4.91 16.84
C VAL A 300 6.07 -3.84 17.71
N ASN A 301 5.50 -4.25 18.84
CA ASN A 301 4.87 -3.32 19.77
C ASN A 301 5.87 -2.32 20.36
N LEU A 302 7.10 -2.78 20.68
CA LEU A 302 8.14 -1.91 21.22
C LEU A 302 8.59 -0.87 20.18
N ALA A 303 8.81 -1.27 18.92
CA ALA A 303 9.18 -0.37 17.84
C ALA A 303 8.11 0.71 17.61
N SER A 304 6.83 0.32 17.50
CA SER A 304 5.70 1.26 17.36
C SER A 304 5.62 2.24 18.55
N ARG A 305 5.84 1.76 19.80
CA ARG A 305 5.86 2.65 20.97
C ARG A 305 7.07 3.58 20.99
N ALA A 306 8.22 3.12 20.49
CA ALA A 306 9.41 3.97 20.32
C ALA A 306 9.13 5.11 19.32
N THR A 307 8.47 4.82 18.19
CA THR A 307 8.03 5.83 17.20
C THR A 307 7.10 6.85 17.83
N ALA A 308 6.10 6.40 18.58
CA ALA A 308 5.12 7.28 19.21
C ALA A 308 5.72 8.31 20.20
N ILE A 309 6.89 8.01 20.78
CA ILE A 309 7.59 8.91 21.71
C ILE A 309 8.81 9.60 21.10
N ALA A 310 9.17 9.27 19.87
CA ALA A 310 10.24 9.92 19.15
C ALA A 310 9.87 11.38 18.84
N TYR A 311 10.86 12.25 18.85
CA TYR A 311 10.68 13.64 18.44
C TYR A 311 10.79 13.77 16.92
N PRO A 312 10.24 14.82 16.32
CA PRO A 312 10.37 15.09 14.89
C PRO A 312 11.82 14.97 14.43
N GLY A 313 12.04 14.26 13.33
CA GLY A 313 13.34 14.01 12.73
C GLY A 313 14.31 13.20 13.59
N THR A 314 13.84 12.45 14.60
CA THR A 314 14.72 11.61 15.45
C THR A 314 14.42 10.14 15.27
N VAL A 315 15.47 9.33 15.44
CA VAL A 315 15.42 7.87 15.47
C VAL A 315 15.57 7.39 16.90
N VAL A 316 14.59 6.62 17.39
CA VAL A 316 14.58 6.06 18.76
C VAL A 316 14.70 4.54 18.67
N VAL A 317 15.61 3.97 19.45
CA VAL A 317 15.92 2.54 19.42
C VAL A 317 15.75 1.86 20.78
N SER A 318 15.43 0.56 20.73
CA SER A 318 15.34 -0.30 21.91
C SER A 318 16.71 -0.50 22.56
N PRO A 319 16.77 -0.88 23.86
CA PRO A 319 18.02 -1.20 24.54
C PRO A 319 18.82 -2.28 23.83
N GLU A 320 18.15 -3.33 23.38
CA GLU A 320 18.78 -4.48 22.71
C GLU A 320 19.41 -4.05 21.36
N LEU A 321 18.72 -3.23 20.56
CA LEU A 321 19.27 -2.73 19.30
C LEU A 321 20.46 -1.79 19.57
N ARG A 322 20.39 -0.98 20.61
CA ARG A 322 21.51 -0.15 21.03
C ARG A 322 22.73 -0.99 21.42
N GLU A 323 22.55 -2.09 22.15
CA GLU A 323 23.65 -2.98 22.55
C GLU A 323 24.32 -3.61 21.33
N VAL A 324 23.54 -4.07 20.34
CA VAL A 324 24.07 -4.64 19.09
C VAL A 324 24.88 -3.63 18.29
N LEU A 325 24.47 -2.37 18.28
CA LEU A 325 25.13 -1.30 17.53
C LEU A 325 26.18 -0.51 18.34
N ALA A 326 26.42 -0.86 19.62
CA ALA A 326 27.20 -0.04 20.55
C ALA A 326 28.64 0.22 20.08
N GLU A 327 29.25 -0.73 19.38
CA GLU A 327 30.65 -0.65 18.91
C GLU A 327 30.75 -0.16 17.45
N HIS A 328 29.63 0.16 16.78
CA HIS A 328 29.66 0.61 15.39
C HIS A 328 30.16 2.06 15.33
N PRO A 329 31.24 2.34 14.53
CA PRO A 329 31.93 3.64 14.57
C PRO A 329 31.09 4.81 14.03
N ASP A 330 30.13 4.54 13.15
CA ASP A 330 29.39 5.57 12.43
C ASP A 330 28.13 6.03 13.17
N VAL A 331 27.81 5.43 14.32
CA VAL A 331 26.60 5.77 15.09
C VAL A 331 26.93 6.16 16.54
N ALA A 332 26.13 7.04 17.07
CA ALA A 332 26.17 7.46 18.47
C ALA A 332 24.80 7.39 19.11
N PHE A 333 24.77 7.24 20.43
CA PHE A 333 23.55 7.06 21.20
C PHE A 333 23.41 8.07 22.32
N LYS A 334 22.20 8.54 22.54
CA LYS A 334 21.85 9.32 23.70
C LYS A 334 20.68 8.71 24.45
N ASN A 335 20.90 8.37 25.70
CA ASN A 335 19.87 7.77 26.54
C ASN A 335 18.72 8.76 26.80
N MET A 336 17.51 8.31 26.58
CA MET A 336 16.31 9.00 27.01
C MET A 336 16.07 8.72 28.51
N ARG A 337 15.28 9.58 29.16
CA ARG A 337 14.81 9.27 30.52
C ARG A 337 13.91 8.04 30.46
N PRO A 338 14.03 7.09 31.43
CA PRO A 338 13.16 5.93 31.49
C PRO A 338 11.68 6.33 31.41
N ARG A 339 10.94 5.64 30.55
CA ARG A 339 9.50 5.88 30.36
C ARG A 339 8.72 4.60 30.61
N PHE A 340 7.49 4.75 31.06
CA PHE A 340 6.56 3.63 31.16
C PHE A 340 5.79 3.52 29.85
N LEU A 341 6.01 2.41 29.13
CA LEU A 341 5.29 2.09 27.89
C LEU A 341 4.15 1.14 28.21
N LYS A 342 2.95 1.45 27.71
CA LYS A 342 1.75 0.65 27.97
C LYS A 342 1.96 -0.79 27.48
N HIS A 343 1.69 -1.77 28.34
CA HIS A 343 1.84 -3.22 28.13
C HIS A 343 3.30 -3.72 27.99
N ILE A 344 4.31 -2.85 28.13
CA ILE A 344 5.73 -3.22 28.05
C ILE A 344 6.42 -3.01 29.39
N GLY A 345 6.04 -1.96 30.10
CA GLY A 345 6.64 -1.61 31.38
C GLY A 345 7.63 -0.44 31.28
N ARG A 346 8.56 -0.37 32.22
CA ARG A 346 9.56 0.71 32.30
C ARG A 346 10.77 0.37 31.43
N VAL A 347 11.02 1.16 30.39
CA VAL A 347 12.09 0.97 29.41
C VAL A 347 12.92 2.24 29.28
N THR A 348 14.24 2.09 29.10
CA THR A 348 15.16 3.18 28.76
C THR A 348 15.52 3.07 27.29
N LEU A 349 14.87 3.86 26.46
CA LEU A 349 15.17 3.95 25.04
C LEU A 349 16.33 4.91 24.79
N SER A 350 16.92 4.87 23.59
CA SER A 350 17.99 5.77 23.18
C SER A 350 17.67 6.43 21.84
N VAL A 351 18.09 7.69 21.71
CA VAL A 351 18.12 8.35 20.39
C VAL A 351 19.39 7.89 19.69
N LEU A 352 19.24 7.41 18.48
CA LEU A 352 20.30 7.10 17.52
C LEU A 352 20.60 8.31 16.68
N CYS A 353 21.86 8.61 16.42
CA CYS A 353 22.32 9.67 15.52
C CYS A 353 23.62 9.23 14.85
N ARG A 354 24.05 9.93 13.78
CA ARG A 354 25.38 9.74 13.20
C ARG A 354 26.45 10.18 14.19
N ALA A 355 27.60 9.53 14.17
CA ALA A 355 28.67 9.80 15.15
C ALA A 355 29.21 11.23 15.05
N ASP A 356 29.28 11.79 13.85
CA ASP A 356 29.71 13.17 13.56
C ASP A 356 28.66 14.24 13.90
N GLU A 357 27.37 13.84 13.95
CA GLU A 357 26.25 14.71 14.29
C GLU A 357 25.81 14.57 15.76
N ALA A 358 26.57 13.86 16.59
CA ALA A 358 26.19 13.57 17.96
C ALA A 358 25.89 14.87 18.75
N PRO A 359 24.62 15.20 19.02
CA PRO A 359 24.27 16.49 19.61
C PRO A 359 24.74 16.57 21.04
N THR A 360 25.24 17.73 21.46
CA THR A 360 25.70 18.01 22.82
C THR A 360 24.53 17.87 23.83
N SER A 361 23.29 18.08 23.37
CA SER A 361 22.06 17.95 24.17
C SER A 361 20.84 17.59 23.32
N ILE A 362 20.04 16.58 23.73
CA ILE A 362 18.75 16.26 23.08
C ILE A 362 17.84 17.50 23.01
N ARG A 363 17.93 18.36 24.02
CA ARG A 363 17.10 19.55 24.13
C ARG A 363 17.44 20.58 23.04
N GLU A 364 18.72 20.75 22.73
CA GLU A 364 19.19 21.63 21.64
C GLU A 364 18.70 21.13 20.29
N THR A 365 18.82 19.84 20.03
CA THR A 365 18.31 19.22 18.79
C THR A 365 16.79 19.42 18.63
N ILE A 366 16.03 19.22 19.72
CA ILE A 366 14.57 19.39 19.71
C ILE A 366 14.19 20.85 19.49
N ASP A 367 14.86 21.78 20.17
CA ASP A 367 14.55 23.20 20.07
C ASP A 367 14.92 23.76 18.69
N GLU A 368 16.01 23.30 18.10
CA GLU A 368 16.43 23.67 16.75
C GLU A 368 15.46 23.12 15.70
N ARG A 369 15.07 21.84 15.81
CA ARG A 369 14.09 21.22 14.90
C ARG A 369 12.70 21.86 15.00
N ARG A 370 12.26 22.19 16.20
CA ARG A 370 11.00 22.98 16.38
C ARG A 370 11.07 24.35 15.73
N ARG A 371 12.23 24.98 15.73
CA ARG A 371 12.44 26.27 15.06
C ARG A 371 12.32 26.11 13.55
N LEU A 372 13.05 25.14 12.97
CA LEU A 372 13.03 24.84 11.53
C LEU A 372 11.62 24.47 11.04
N MET A 373 10.91 23.65 11.80
CA MET A 373 9.52 23.29 11.47
C MET A 373 8.58 24.51 11.45
N ARG A 374 8.73 25.44 12.42
CA ARG A 374 7.93 26.67 12.45
C ARG A 374 8.27 27.59 11.27
N GLU A 375 9.53 27.63 10.86
CA GLU A 375 9.99 28.40 9.71
C GLU A 375 9.40 27.80 8.40
N ALA A 376 9.49 26.49 8.21
CA ALA A 376 8.92 25.79 7.05
C ALA A 376 7.40 25.96 6.94
N VAL A 377 6.67 25.87 8.05
CA VAL A 377 5.21 26.13 8.07
C VAL A 377 4.90 27.57 7.73
N ARG A 378 5.69 28.52 8.21
CA ARG A 378 5.50 29.94 7.86
C ARG A 378 5.76 30.23 6.39
N GLU A 379 6.80 29.62 5.82
CA GLU A 379 7.13 29.76 4.40
C GLU A 379 6.00 29.20 3.51
N ARG A 380 5.45 28.04 3.85
CA ARG A 380 4.29 27.47 3.15
C ARG A 380 3.07 28.39 3.21
N LEU A 381 2.74 28.89 4.40
CA LEU A 381 1.61 29.80 4.56
C LEU A 381 1.82 31.10 3.77
N ALA A 382 3.05 31.61 3.70
CA ALA A 382 3.40 32.78 2.91
C ALA A 382 3.31 32.52 1.40
N GLN A 383 3.78 31.37 0.92
CA GLN A 383 3.65 30.97 -0.49
C GLN A 383 2.18 30.79 -0.90
N ARG A 384 1.35 30.21 -0.03
CA ARG A 384 -0.11 30.09 -0.26
C ARG A 384 -0.78 31.46 -0.30
N ALA A 385 -0.46 32.36 0.61
CA ALA A 385 -0.99 33.71 0.61
C ALA A 385 -0.65 34.46 -0.68
N ALA A 386 0.58 34.28 -1.18
CA ALA A 386 1.03 34.87 -2.44
C ALA A 386 0.36 34.23 -3.68
N ALA A 387 0.05 32.95 -3.64
CA ALA A 387 -0.65 32.23 -4.73
C ALA A 387 -2.17 32.53 -4.77
N SER A 388 -2.76 32.97 -3.66
CA SER A 388 -4.18 33.31 -3.55
C SER A 388 -4.50 34.80 -3.79
N GLU A 389 -3.51 35.67 -4.04
CA GLU A 389 -3.76 37.03 -4.48
C GLU A 389 -4.23 37.05 -5.94
N PRO A 390 -5.46 37.48 -6.23
CA PRO A 390 -5.95 37.60 -7.60
C PRO A 390 -5.06 38.56 -8.38
N ALA A 391 -4.58 38.12 -9.55
CA ALA A 391 -3.87 38.99 -10.48
C ALA A 391 -4.63 40.30 -10.64
N ALA A 392 -4.00 41.42 -10.23
CA ALA A 392 -4.57 42.74 -10.37
C ALA A 392 -4.99 42.94 -11.84
N VAL A 393 -6.28 43.09 -12.06
CA VAL A 393 -6.83 43.49 -13.36
C VAL A 393 -6.22 44.90 -13.62
N THR A 394 -5.26 44.94 -14.51
CA THR A 394 -4.83 46.20 -15.10
C THR A 394 -5.93 46.66 -16.02
N ASP A 395 -6.81 47.52 -15.50
CA ASP A 395 -7.65 48.39 -16.30
C ASP A 395 -6.71 49.29 -17.11
N SER A 396 -6.53 48.99 -18.37
CA SER A 396 -5.96 49.92 -19.35
C SER A 396 -7.14 50.50 -20.13
N ASP A 397 -7.68 51.61 -19.58
CA ASP A 397 -8.36 52.64 -20.35
C ASP A 397 -7.33 53.31 -21.28
N GLU A 398 -7.48 53.13 -22.60
CA GLU A 398 -7.42 54.15 -23.63
C GLU A 398 -7.91 53.60 -24.99
#